data_4a15374004982161e69933f732741bce
#
_entry.id   4a15374004982161e69933f732741bce
#
_cell.length_a   1.000
_cell.length_b   1.000
_cell.length_c   1.000
_cell.angle_alpha   90.00
_cell.angle_beta   90.00
_cell.angle_gamma   90.00
#
_symmetry.space_group_name_H-M   'P 1'
#
loop_
_entity.id
_entity.type
_entity.pdbx_description
1 polymer ?
#
loop_
_entity_poly.entity_id
_entity_poly.type
_entity_poly.pdbx_seq_one_letter_code
_entity_poly.pdbx_strand_id
1 'polypeptide(L)'
;NVNSPSAYRSLGELRTPVMAVSGRKDTGKTALLEMLVRELARVGIRSAVIKHDGHEFEADVPGTDSYRFQEAGAYGTAVYSSKRLMVTKEYEEPDEKMLIEAFGEADIILIEGLKDSPYPKYICDYPNQMPISAGELADRIQGMMKV
;
A
#
# COMPACT_ATOMS: atom_id res chain seq x y z
N ASN A 1 4.54 -1.98 -21.13
CA ASN A 1 5.34 -1.73 -19.95
C ASN A 1 4.54 -1.02 -18.87
N VAL A 2 4.35 -1.70 -17.76
CA VAL A 2 3.54 -1.18 -16.66
C VAL A 2 4.21 -0.04 -15.89
N ASN A 3 5.44 0.27 -16.17
CA ASN A 3 6.15 1.38 -15.53
C ASN A 3 5.93 2.73 -16.21
N SER A 4 5.16 2.76 -17.28
CA SER A 4 4.89 4.03 -17.97
C SER A 4 3.61 4.69 -17.43
N PRO A 5 3.52 6.00 -17.44
CA PRO A 5 2.31 6.70 -17.04
C PRO A 5 1.09 6.29 -17.84
N SER A 6 1.25 5.94 -19.11
CA SER A 6 0.14 5.51 -19.95
C SER A 6 -0.48 4.20 -19.46
N ALA A 7 0.29 3.34 -18.79
CA ALA A 7 -0.25 2.11 -18.22
C ALA A 7 -1.27 2.41 -17.12
N TYR A 8 -1.07 3.44 -16.34
CA TYR A 8 -2.04 3.84 -15.32
C TYR A 8 -3.35 4.33 -15.96
N ARG A 9 -3.23 5.10 -17.03
CA ARG A 9 -4.40 5.61 -17.72
C ARG A 9 -5.22 4.49 -18.36
N SER A 10 -4.55 3.46 -18.87
CA SER A 10 -5.24 2.35 -19.50
C SER A 10 -6.00 1.47 -18.52
N LEU A 11 -5.71 1.58 -17.23
CA LEU A 11 -6.45 0.88 -16.20
C LEU A 11 -7.80 1.51 -15.89
N GLY A 12 -8.13 2.57 -16.61
CA GLY A 12 -9.40 3.25 -16.48
C GLY A 12 -9.23 4.68 -16.04
N GLU A 13 -10.30 5.37 -16.07
CA GLU A 13 -10.38 6.77 -15.73
C GLU A 13 -10.04 7.02 -14.27
N LEU A 14 -9.43 8.14 -14.01
CA LEU A 14 -9.20 8.66 -12.66
C LEU A 14 -8.41 7.75 -11.76
N ARG A 15 -7.47 7.09 -12.30
CA ARG A 15 -6.76 6.17 -11.45
C ARG A 15 -5.63 6.87 -10.73
N THR A 16 -5.68 6.77 -9.41
CA THR A 16 -4.51 7.09 -8.60
C THR A 16 -3.39 6.14 -9.00
N PRO A 17 -2.19 6.65 -9.28
CA PRO A 17 -1.07 5.77 -9.59
C PRO A 17 -0.83 4.76 -8.48
N VAL A 18 -0.52 3.52 -8.88
CA VAL A 18 -0.25 2.43 -7.95
C VAL A 18 1.12 1.86 -8.27
N MET A 19 1.95 1.66 -7.26
CA MET A 19 3.24 1.01 -7.41
C MET A 19 3.43 -0.02 -6.30
N ALA A 20 3.90 -1.19 -6.67
CA ALA A 20 4.21 -2.23 -5.70
C ALA A 20 5.69 -2.25 -5.36
N VAL A 21 5.99 -2.54 -4.10
CA VAL A 21 7.34 -2.89 -3.65
C VAL A 21 7.27 -4.35 -3.23
N SER A 22 7.90 -5.21 -4.00
CA SER A 22 7.78 -6.65 -3.87
C SER A 22 9.14 -7.26 -3.52
N GLY A 23 9.16 -8.53 -3.22
CA GLY A 23 10.38 -9.26 -2.89
C GLY A 23 10.11 -10.31 -1.82
N ARG A 24 11.11 -11.17 -1.60
CA ARG A 24 11.03 -12.19 -0.57
C ARG A 24 10.96 -11.54 0.81
N LYS A 25 10.61 -12.35 1.80
CA LYS A 25 10.64 -11.93 3.19
C LYS A 25 12.06 -11.48 3.56
N ASP A 26 12.13 -10.49 4.43
CA ASP A 26 13.40 -9.96 4.97
C ASP A 26 14.36 -9.39 3.92
N THR A 27 13.83 -8.82 2.86
CA THR A 27 14.62 -8.11 1.85
C THR A 27 14.58 -6.59 2.01
N GLY A 28 13.98 -6.08 3.08
CA GLY A 28 13.98 -4.66 3.40
C GLY A 28 12.80 -3.87 2.82
N LYS A 29 11.74 -4.54 2.38
CA LYS A 29 10.58 -3.87 1.79
C LYS A 29 9.95 -2.82 2.70
N THR A 30 9.68 -3.19 3.94
CA THR A 30 9.02 -2.29 4.89
C THR A 30 9.87 -1.07 5.19
N ALA A 31 11.17 -1.28 5.41
CA ALA A 31 12.09 -0.17 5.68
C ALA A 31 12.18 0.78 4.49
N LEU A 32 12.24 0.25 3.28
CA LEU A 32 12.27 1.07 2.07
C LEU A 32 10.97 1.87 1.93
N LEU A 33 9.83 1.23 2.14
CA LEU A 33 8.54 1.91 2.05
C LEU A 33 8.39 3.00 3.09
N GLU A 34 8.84 2.76 4.32
CA GLU A 34 8.79 3.77 5.37
C GLU A 34 9.59 5.02 4.97
N MET A 35 10.80 4.82 4.48
CA MET A 35 11.64 5.92 4.02
C MET A 35 11.05 6.61 2.78
N LEU A 36 10.46 5.84 1.88
CA LEU A 36 9.81 6.37 0.68
C LEU A 36 8.62 7.25 1.04
N VAL A 37 7.78 6.81 1.96
CA VAL A 37 6.65 7.61 2.43
C VAL A 37 7.13 8.95 3.00
N ARG A 38 8.22 8.95 3.77
CA ARG A 38 8.81 10.19 4.29
C ARG A 38 9.31 11.11 3.19
N GLU A 39 10.01 10.56 2.20
CA GLU A 39 10.53 11.35 1.09
C GLU A 39 9.41 11.95 0.24
N LEU A 40 8.38 11.19 -0.02
CA LEU A 40 7.22 11.69 -0.77
C LEU A 40 6.48 12.78 0.01
N ALA A 41 6.29 12.58 1.30
CA ALA A 41 5.63 13.57 2.15
C ALA A 41 6.43 14.89 2.19
N ARG A 42 7.76 14.79 2.21
CA ARG A 42 8.62 15.97 2.23
C ARG A 42 8.43 16.85 1.01
N VAL A 43 8.08 16.29 -0.13
CA VAL A 43 7.81 17.07 -1.35
C VAL A 43 6.32 17.25 -1.62
N GLY A 44 5.48 17.01 -0.62
CA GLY A 44 4.04 17.31 -0.70
C GLY A 44 3.20 16.24 -1.37
N ILE A 45 3.71 15.04 -1.55
CA ILE A 45 2.97 13.94 -2.18
C ILE A 45 2.32 13.10 -1.08
N ARG A 46 1.00 12.97 -1.16
CA ARG A 46 0.22 12.16 -0.22
C ARG A 46 0.20 10.71 -0.70
N SER A 47 0.79 9.84 0.07
CA SER A 47 0.79 8.41 -0.24
C SER A 47 -0.12 7.64 0.70
N ALA A 48 -0.72 6.58 0.19
CA ALA A 48 -1.37 5.55 0.99
C ALA A 48 -0.59 4.26 0.83
N VAL A 49 -0.57 3.43 1.85
CA VAL A 49 0.16 2.16 1.80
C VAL A 49 -0.82 1.03 2.07
N ILE A 50 -0.80 0.05 1.19
CA ILE A 50 -1.56 -1.19 1.33
C ILE A 50 -0.55 -2.31 1.53
N LYS A 51 -0.72 -3.10 2.57
CA LYS A 51 0.12 -4.26 2.81
C LYS A 51 -0.68 -5.53 2.52
N HIS A 52 -0.18 -6.36 1.63
CA HIS A 52 -0.70 -7.71 1.45
C HIS A 52 0.09 -8.64 2.36
N ASP A 53 -0.62 -9.29 3.27
CA ASP A 53 -0.01 -10.26 4.18
C ASP A 53 -0.38 -11.66 3.71
N GLY A 54 0.63 -12.48 3.47
CA GLY A 54 0.42 -13.86 3.02
C GLY A 54 -0.09 -14.79 4.11
N HIS A 55 -0.18 -14.31 5.33
CA HIS A 55 -0.70 -15.05 6.49
C HIS A 55 -1.87 -14.29 7.08
N GLU A 56 -2.67 -14.99 7.87
CA GLU A 56 -3.70 -14.32 8.65
C GLU A 56 -3.07 -13.38 9.67
N PHE A 57 -3.69 -12.25 9.87
CA PHE A 57 -3.16 -11.24 10.78
C PHE A 57 -4.24 -10.82 11.79
N GLU A 58 -3.78 -10.38 12.96
CA GLU A 58 -4.65 -9.78 13.96
C GLU A 58 -4.78 -8.30 13.67
N ALA A 59 -5.97 -7.90 13.31
CA ALA A 59 -6.23 -6.52 12.87
C ALA A 59 -6.40 -5.56 14.03
N ASP A 60 -6.74 -6.07 15.20
CA ASP A 60 -7.12 -5.23 16.33
C ASP A 60 -6.31 -5.60 17.58
N VAL A 61 -6.32 -4.69 18.55
CA VAL A 61 -5.57 -4.89 19.80
C VAL A 61 -6.44 -5.68 20.77
N PRO A 62 -5.98 -6.83 21.29
CA PRO A 62 -6.74 -7.61 22.26
C PRO A 62 -7.11 -6.77 23.47
N GLY A 63 -8.38 -6.92 23.92
CA GLY A 63 -8.89 -6.23 25.09
C GLY A 63 -9.56 -4.90 24.82
N THR A 64 -9.47 -4.35 23.61
CA THR A 64 -10.20 -3.14 23.24
C THR A 64 -11.67 -3.47 22.95
N ASP A 65 -12.54 -2.46 22.95
CA ASP A 65 -13.97 -2.66 22.70
C ASP A 65 -14.21 -3.23 21.30
N SER A 66 -13.51 -2.71 20.29
CA SER A 66 -13.65 -3.21 18.92
C SER A 66 -13.20 -4.67 18.81
N TYR A 67 -12.13 -5.05 19.48
CA TYR A 67 -11.69 -6.44 19.53
C TYR A 67 -12.76 -7.33 20.19
N ARG A 68 -13.38 -6.86 21.26
CA ARG A 68 -14.43 -7.60 21.95
C ARG A 68 -15.65 -7.84 21.06
N PHE A 69 -16.03 -6.86 20.25
CA PHE A 69 -17.12 -7.03 19.29
C PHE A 69 -16.77 -8.07 18.22
N GLN A 70 -15.55 -8.04 17.76
CA GLN A 70 -15.06 -9.01 16.79
C GLN A 70 -15.08 -10.42 17.36
N GLU A 71 -14.58 -10.59 18.58
CA GLU A 71 -14.61 -11.90 19.27
C GLU A 71 -16.03 -12.40 19.52
N ALA A 72 -16.98 -11.49 19.69
CA ALA A 72 -18.37 -11.86 19.88
C ALA A 72 -19.07 -12.31 18.60
N GLY A 73 -18.43 -12.13 17.45
CA GLY A 73 -18.94 -12.61 16.16
C GLY A 73 -19.38 -11.55 15.18
N ALA A 74 -19.05 -10.27 15.42
CA ALA A 74 -19.35 -9.24 14.44
C ALA A 74 -18.50 -9.47 13.17
N TYR A 75 -19.12 -9.39 12.00
CA TYR A 75 -18.37 -9.55 10.76
C TYR A 75 -17.52 -8.32 10.45
N GLY A 76 -17.77 -7.22 11.10
CA GLY A 76 -17.01 -6.00 10.91
C GLY A 76 -17.17 -5.06 12.08
N THR A 77 -16.15 -4.24 12.29
CA THR A 77 -16.15 -3.19 13.30
C THR A 77 -15.57 -1.92 12.68
N ALA A 78 -15.99 -0.78 13.20
CA ALA A 78 -15.41 0.49 12.78
C ALA A 78 -15.25 1.39 14.00
N VAL A 79 -14.15 2.12 14.01
CA VAL A 79 -13.88 3.13 15.02
C VAL A 79 -13.55 4.42 14.29
N TYR A 80 -14.12 5.52 14.73
CA TYR A 80 -13.78 6.80 14.11
C TYR A 80 -13.77 7.92 15.14
N SER A 81 -12.99 8.93 14.82
CA SER A 81 -12.92 10.16 15.60
C SER A 81 -12.94 11.35 14.65
N SER A 82 -12.61 12.53 15.12
CA SER A 82 -12.72 13.75 14.30
C SER A 82 -11.86 13.76 13.05
N LYS A 83 -10.77 12.96 13.01
CA LYS A 83 -9.81 13.01 11.90
C LYS A 83 -9.37 11.65 11.39
N ARG A 84 -9.84 10.57 11.99
CA ARG A 84 -9.34 9.25 11.64
C ARG A 84 -10.45 8.22 11.77
N LEU A 85 -10.40 7.25 10.91
CA LEU A 85 -11.28 6.09 11.00
C LEU A 85 -10.48 4.82 10.80
N MET A 86 -10.96 3.73 11.38
CA MET A 86 -10.42 2.41 11.17
C MET A 86 -11.59 1.45 10.95
N VAL A 87 -11.50 0.65 9.90
CA VAL A 87 -12.51 -0.36 9.59
C VAL A 87 -11.84 -1.71 9.54
N THR A 88 -12.43 -2.68 10.24
CA THR A 88 -12.01 -4.07 10.18
C THR A 88 -13.22 -4.88 9.72
N LYS A 89 -13.00 -5.73 8.72
CA LYS A 89 -14.11 -6.44 8.09
C LYS A 89 -13.64 -7.80 7.63
N GLU A 90 -14.41 -8.83 7.93
CA GLU A 90 -14.18 -10.13 7.35
C GLU A 90 -14.69 -10.15 5.92
N TYR A 91 -13.94 -10.81 5.05
CA TYR A 91 -14.28 -10.87 3.65
C TYR A 91 -13.83 -12.20 3.10
N GLU A 92 -14.64 -12.80 2.23
CA GLU A 92 -14.33 -14.13 1.72
C GLU A 92 -13.08 -14.14 0.84
N GLU A 93 -12.96 -13.18 -0.05
CA GLU A 93 -11.80 -13.05 -0.92
C GLU A 93 -11.43 -11.57 -1.09
N PRO A 94 -10.82 -10.96 -0.06
CA PRO A 94 -10.44 -9.56 -0.17
C PRO A 94 -9.33 -9.38 -1.21
N ASP A 95 -9.40 -8.29 -1.94
CA ASP A 95 -8.35 -7.93 -2.87
C ASP A 95 -7.95 -6.46 -2.72
N GLU A 96 -6.84 -6.12 -3.34
CA GLU A 96 -6.29 -4.77 -3.24
C GLU A 96 -7.14 -3.72 -3.94
N LYS A 97 -7.96 -4.12 -4.89
CA LYS A 97 -8.77 -3.17 -5.66
C LYS A 97 -9.77 -2.43 -4.78
N MET A 98 -10.33 -3.12 -3.81
CA MET A 98 -11.23 -2.52 -2.84
C MET A 98 -10.53 -1.44 -2.03
N LEU A 99 -9.29 -1.69 -1.66
CA LEU A 99 -8.50 -0.76 -0.86
C LEU A 99 -7.99 0.40 -1.71
N ILE A 100 -7.65 0.14 -2.96
CA ILE A 100 -7.26 1.21 -3.89
C ILE A 100 -8.41 2.21 -4.04
N GLU A 101 -9.63 1.74 -4.18
CA GLU A 101 -10.79 2.63 -4.24
C GLU A 101 -10.96 3.45 -2.97
N ALA A 102 -10.72 2.83 -1.81
CA ALA A 102 -10.83 3.52 -0.53
C ALA A 102 -9.81 4.67 -0.39
N PHE A 103 -8.70 4.59 -1.11
CA PHE A 103 -7.64 5.60 -1.08
C PHE A 103 -7.60 6.45 -2.36
N GLY A 104 -8.71 6.60 -3.05
CA GLY A 104 -8.77 7.35 -4.31
C GLY A 104 -8.33 8.81 -4.21
N GLU A 105 -8.27 9.37 -3.03
CA GLU A 105 -7.83 10.75 -2.80
C GLU A 105 -6.31 10.89 -2.61
N ALA A 106 -5.59 9.77 -2.51
CA ALA A 106 -4.13 9.82 -2.41
C ALA A 106 -3.52 10.21 -3.76
N ASP A 107 -2.33 10.78 -3.70
CA ASP A 107 -1.57 11.10 -4.92
C ASP A 107 -0.92 9.85 -5.49
N ILE A 108 -0.58 8.89 -4.64
CA ILE A 108 -0.03 7.60 -5.05
C ILE A 108 -0.40 6.55 -4.01
N ILE A 109 -0.61 5.33 -4.47
CA ILE A 109 -0.80 4.17 -3.61
C ILE A 109 0.40 3.25 -3.75
N LEU A 110 1.00 2.90 -2.63
CA LEU A 110 2.13 1.97 -2.56
C LEU A 110 1.63 0.66 -1.98
N ILE A 111 1.99 -0.44 -2.62
CA ILE A 111 1.59 -1.77 -2.14
C ILE A 111 2.84 -2.54 -1.72
N GLU A 112 2.86 -3.04 -0.50
CA GLU A 112 3.89 -3.97 -0.07
C GLU A 112 3.43 -5.38 -0.41
N GLY A 113 4.15 -6.03 -1.34
CA GLY A 113 3.84 -7.37 -1.79
C GLY A 113 3.37 -7.43 -3.23
N LEU A 114 2.54 -8.42 -3.56
CA LEU A 114 1.89 -8.60 -4.85
C LEU A 114 2.86 -8.65 -6.04
N LYS A 115 3.90 -9.48 -5.92
CA LYS A 115 4.94 -9.57 -6.96
C LYS A 115 4.42 -10.00 -8.34
N ASP A 116 3.30 -10.72 -8.37
CA ASP A 116 2.74 -11.23 -9.63
C ASP A 116 1.60 -10.35 -10.17
N SER A 117 1.38 -9.20 -9.57
CA SER A 117 0.34 -8.27 -9.99
C SER A 117 0.75 -7.48 -11.22
N PRO A 118 -0.20 -6.86 -11.93
CA PRO A 118 0.10 -6.05 -13.11
C PRO A 118 0.65 -4.65 -12.79
N TYR A 119 0.71 -4.27 -11.52
CA TYR A 119 1.16 -2.93 -11.16
C TYR A 119 2.63 -2.75 -11.41
N PRO A 120 3.08 -1.53 -11.77
CA PRO A 120 4.50 -1.21 -11.80
C PRO A 120 5.12 -1.53 -10.45
N LYS A 121 6.33 -2.05 -10.44
CA LYS A 121 6.90 -2.50 -9.17
C LYS A 121 8.42 -2.33 -9.12
N TYR A 122 8.89 -2.18 -7.91
CA TYR A 122 10.28 -2.33 -7.58
C TYR A 122 10.46 -3.61 -6.78
N ILE A 123 11.43 -4.43 -7.16
CA ILE A 123 11.66 -5.71 -6.48
C ILE A 123 12.89 -5.60 -5.60
N CYS A 124 12.70 -5.84 -4.30
CA CYS A 124 13.77 -5.90 -3.33
C CYS A 124 14.39 -7.29 -3.35
N ASP A 125 15.69 -7.36 -3.54
CA ASP A 125 16.41 -8.64 -3.59
C ASP A 125 17.68 -8.62 -2.75
N TYR A 126 17.72 -7.81 -1.71
CA TYR A 126 18.82 -7.83 -0.76
C TYR A 126 18.88 -9.22 -0.06
N PRO A 127 20.05 -9.80 0.16
CA PRO A 127 21.37 -9.25 -0.09
C PRO A 127 21.94 -9.49 -1.48
N ASN A 128 21.20 -10.10 -2.39
CA ASN A 128 21.71 -10.42 -3.72
C ASN A 128 21.93 -9.17 -4.57
N GLN A 129 21.13 -8.13 -4.32
CA GLN A 129 21.22 -6.87 -5.00
C GLN A 129 21.04 -5.74 -3.98
N MET A 130 21.86 -4.70 -4.12
CA MET A 130 21.73 -3.54 -3.25
C MET A 130 20.40 -2.84 -3.51
N PRO A 131 19.67 -2.45 -2.45
CA PRO A 131 18.43 -1.75 -2.66
C PRO A 131 18.66 -0.35 -3.22
N ILE A 132 17.69 0.11 -4.00
CA ILE A 132 17.63 1.50 -4.42
C ILE A 132 17.42 2.38 -3.18
N SER A 133 17.96 3.61 -3.20
CA SER A 133 17.67 4.53 -2.12
C SER A 133 16.23 5.04 -2.22
N ALA A 134 15.65 5.38 -1.08
CA ALA A 134 14.29 5.94 -1.05
C ALA A 134 14.20 7.24 -1.84
N GLY A 135 15.25 8.07 -1.79
CA GLY A 135 15.30 9.32 -2.56
C GLY A 135 15.29 9.08 -4.06
N GLU A 136 16.06 8.12 -4.53
CA GLU A 136 16.08 7.78 -5.95
C GLU A 136 14.75 7.21 -6.41
N LEU A 137 14.14 6.34 -5.60
CA LEU A 137 12.84 5.79 -5.92
C LEU A 137 11.76 6.88 -5.92
N ALA A 138 11.81 7.80 -4.98
CA ALA A 138 10.90 8.94 -4.95
C ALA A 138 11.02 9.79 -6.21
N ASP A 139 12.24 10.01 -6.68
CA ASP A 139 12.49 10.77 -7.92
C ASP A 139 11.88 10.06 -9.13
N ARG A 140 12.03 8.75 -9.22
CA ARG A 140 11.42 7.97 -10.30
C ARG A 140 9.90 8.07 -10.27
N ILE A 141 9.32 7.99 -9.09
CA ILE A 141 7.87 8.11 -8.92
C ILE A 141 7.41 9.48 -9.39
N GLN A 142 8.07 10.54 -8.97
CA GLN A 142 7.73 11.90 -9.39
C GLN A 142 7.82 12.06 -10.90
N GLY A 143 8.82 11.46 -11.51
CA GLY A 143 8.97 11.47 -12.97
C GLY A 143 7.77 10.79 -13.67
N MET A 144 7.27 9.72 -13.12
CA MET A 144 6.10 9.02 -13.65
C MET A 144 4.83 9.84 -13.51
N MET A 145 4.71 10.59 -12.42
CA MET A 145 3.50 11.37 -12.12
C MET A 145 3.38 12.66 -12.93
N LYS A 146 4.43 13.11 -13.55
CA LYS A 146 4.46 14.38 -14.29
C LYS A 146 3.94 14.30 -15.72
N VAL A 147 3.38 13.20 -16.12
CA VAL A 147 2.91 13.02 -17.51
C VAL A 147 1.43 13.27 -17.70
#